data_1bded268bc60b1fef942272465a05cf9
#
_entry.id   1bded268bc60b1fef942272465a05cf9
#
_cell.length_a   1.000
_cell.length_b   1.000
_cell.length_c   1.000
_cell.angle_alpha   90.00
_cell.angle_beta   90.00
_cell.angle_gamma   90.00
#
_symmetry.space_group_name_H-M   'P 1'
#
loop_
_entity.id
_entity.type
_entity.pdbx_description
1 polymer ?
#
loop_
_entity_poly.entity_id
_entity_poly.type
_entity_poly.pdbx_seq_one_letter_code
_entity_poly.pdbx_strand_id
1 'polypeptide(L)'
;NLYTVAEMSADAWTARVVGVVKKALHVQIDGLETVLAAMCEPQIAIVSLTITEKGYFHSPATGQLMLDHPMVAADVQNPHQPKTATGVIVEALARRKAAGLPAFTVMSCDNMPENGHVMRDVVTSYAQAVDVKLAQWIEDNVTFPSTMVDRIVPAVTEDTLAKIEQLTGVRDPAGVACESFRQWVIEDNFVAGRPEWEKAGAELVSDVLPYEEMKLRMLNGSHSFL
;
A
#
# COMPACT_ATOMS: atom_id res chain seq x y z
N ASN A 1 -11.38 15.88 3.24
CA ASN A 1 -10.71 14.67 3.80
C ASN A 1 -11.73 13.72 4.48
N LEU A 2 -13.02 13.81 4.12
CA LEU A 2 -14.06 12.87 4.53
C LEU A 2 -14.50 12.07 3.32
N TYR A 3 -14.87 10.82 3.52
CA TYR A 3 -15.51 9.99 2.51
C TYR A 3 -16.41 8.96 3.17
N THR A 4 -17.37 8.44 2.41
CA THR A 4 -18.34 7.47 2.90
C THR A 4 -17.94 6.06 2.49
N VAL A 5 -18.00 5.13 3.44
CA VAL A 5 -17.90 3.69 3.18
C VAL A 5 -19.28 3.08 3.42
N ALA A 6 -19.86 2.47 2.39
CA ALA A 6 -21.10 1.72 2.47
C ALA A 6 -20.79 0.21 2.47
N GLU A 7 -21.27 -0.49 3.47
CA GLU A 7 -21.17 -1.95 3.55
C GLU A 7 -22.45 -2.58 2.99
N MET A 8 -22.27 -3.46 2.00
CA MET A 8 -23.34 -4.17 1.32
C MET A 8 -23.55 -5.56 1.93
N SER A 9 -24.76 -5.90 2.30
CA SER A 9 -25.19 -7.26 2.60
C SER A 9 -26.40 -7.62 1.73
N ALA A 10 -26.80 -8.90 1.75
CA ALA A 10 -27.97 -9.36 1.02
C ALA A 10 -29.25 -8.62 1.41
N ASP A 11 -29.38 -8.25 2.69
CA ASP A 11 -30.60 -7.73 3.28
C ASP A 11 -30.59 -6.20 3.48
N ALA A 12 -29.41 -5.58 3.58
CA ALA A 12 -29.31 -4.18 3.90
C ALA A 12 -27.97 -3.56 3.48
N TRP A 13 -28.00 -2.24 3.27
CA TRP A 13 -26.80 -1.43 3.16
C TRP A 13 -26.68 -0.53 4.38
N THR A 14 -25.49 -0.42 4.93
CA THR A 14 -25.16 0.53 5.99
C THR A 14 -24.05 1.46 5.51
N ALA A 15 -24.05 2.69 5.98
CA ALA A 15 -23.05 3.69 5.57
C ALA A 15 -22.43 4.36 6.80
N ARG A 16 -21.12 4.63 6.71
CA ARG A 16 -20.39 5.40 7.72
C ARG A 16 -19.47 6.42 7.06
N VAL A 17 -19.31 7.57 7.67
CA VAL A 17 -18.35 8.58 7.24
C VAL A 17 -16.99 8.29 7.86
N VAL A 18 -15.95 8.23 7.03
CA VAL A 18 -14.55 8.05 7.46
C VAL A 18 -13.87 9.41 7.49
N GLY A 19 -13.31 9.77 8.65
CA GLY A 19 -12.67 11.07 8.90
C GLY A 19 -11.22 10.98 9.37
N VAL A 20 -10.56 9.82 9.19
CA VAL A 20 -9.17 9.60 9.64
C VAL A 20 -8.13 10.23 8.72
N VAL A 21 -8.49 10.52 7.45
CA VAL A 21 -7.58 11.13 6.48
C VAL A 21 -7.32 12.58 6.87
N LYS A 22 -6.11 12.90 7.30
CA LYS A 22 -5.71 14.25 7.69
C LYS A 22 -5.37 15.11 6.49
N LYS A 23 -4.68 14.55 5.50
CA LYS A 23 -4.20 15.23 4.31
C LYS A 23 -4.27 14.28 3.11
N ALA A 24 -4.79 14.75 1.99
CA ALA A 24 -4.71 14.09 0.70
C ALA A 24 -3.77 14.92 -0.18
N LEU A 25 -2.81 14.26 -0.83
CA LEU A 25 -1.83 14.89 -1.71
C LEU A 25 -1.83 14.16 -3.04
N HIS A 26 -1.66 14.92 -4.11
CA HIS A 26 -1.59 14.39 -5.46
C HIS A 26 -0.36 14.95 -6.18
N VAL A 27 0.55 14.08 -6.63
CA VAL A 27 1.84 14.50 -7.22
C VAL A 27 1.70 15.50 -8.36
N GLN A 28 0.69 15.33 -9.24
CA GLN A 28 0.48 16.24 -10.37
C GLN A 28 -0.14 17.59 -9.98
N ILE A 29 -0.81 17.68 -8.83
CA ILE A 29 -1.49 18.90 -8.36
C ILE A 29 -0.62 19.63 -7.35
N ASP A 30 -0.13 18.91 -6.34
CA ASP A 30 0.59 19.47 -5.20
C ASP A 30 2.11 19.48 -5.41
N GLY A 31 2.59 18.75 -6.42
CA GLY A 31 4.00 18.56 -6.72
C GLY A 31 4.66 17.44 -5.92
N LEU A 32 5.68 16.82 -6.53
CA LEU A 32 6.46 15.74 -5.91
C LEU A 32 7.12 16.18 -4.60
N GLU A 33 7.66 17.39 -4.55
CA GLU A 33 8.32 17.92 -3.33
C GLU A 33 7.39 17.99 -2.13
N THR A 34 6.12 18.33 -2.32
CA THR A 34 5.11 18.35 -1.25
C THR A 34 4.85 16.94 -0.72
N VAL A 35 4.80 15.94 -1.61
CA VAL A 35 4.62 14.54 -1.22
C VAL A 35 5.84 14.02 -0.47
N LEU A 36 7.04 14.25 -0.98
CA LEU A 36 8.29 13.85 -0.35
C LEU A 36 8.48 14.53 1.02
N ALA A 37 8.16 15.81 1.13
CA ALA A 37 8.19 16.52 2.41
C ALA A 37 7.24 15.89 3.44
N ALA A 38 6.02 15.51 3.02
CA ALA A 38 5.09 14.81 3.89
C ALA A 38 5.61 13.43 4.34
N MET A 39 6.25 12.66 3.45
CA MET A 39 6.88 11.38 3.80
C MET A 39 8.09 11.54 4.73
N CYS A 40 8.71 12.72 4.75
CA CYS A 40 9.84 13.05 5.62
C CYS A 40 9.41 13.63 6.98
N GLU A 41 8.11 13.81 7.24
CA GLU A 41 7.65 14.23 8.57
C GLU A 41 8.04 13.17 9.63
N PRO A 42 8.61 13.56 10.79
CA PRO A 42 9.16 12.62 11.77
C PRO A 42 8.15 11.59 12.29
N GLN A 43 6.87 11.96 12.35
CA GLN A 43 5.79 11.09 12.83
C GLN A 43 5.35 10.02 11.82
N ILE A 44 5.81 10.07 10.56
CA ILE A 44 5.50 9.03 9.58
C ILE A 44 6.31 7.78 9.92
N ALA A 45 5.62 6.79 10.44
CA ALA A 45 6.20 5.50 10.84
C ALA A 45 6.00 4.39 9.80
N ILE A 46 4.97 4.52 8.95
CA ILE A 46 4.58 3.51 7.97
C ILE A 46 4.18 4.19 6.66
N VAL A 47 4.67 3.66 5.55
CA VAL A 47 4.21 3.97 4.20
C VAL A 47 3.59 2.71 3.62
N SER A 48 2.27 2.71 3.46
CA SER A 48 1.54 1.59 2.87
C SER A 48 1.23 1.84 1.40
N LEU A 49 1.19 0.76 0.61
CA LEU A 49 0.99 0.82 -0.84
C LEU A 49 -0.20 -0.04 -1.28
N THR A 50 -0.95 0.51 -2.23
CA THR A 50 -1.95 -0.19 -3.05
C THR A 50 -1.77 0.30 -4.49
N ILE A 51 -0.76 -0.23 -5.18
CA ILE A 51 -0.32 0.25 -6.50
C ILE A 51 -0.52 -0.77 -7.62
N THR A 52 -1.11 -1.91 -7.28
CA THR A 52 -1.27 -3.10 -8.12
C THR A 52 0.06 -3.74 -8.52
N GLU A 53 0.03 -5.02 -8.92
CA GLU A 53 1.23 -5.78 -9.29
C GLU A 53 2.11 -5.08 -10.32
N LYS A 54 1.50 -4.40 -11.29
CA LYS A 54 2.23 -3.66 -12.36
C LYS A 54 3.03 -2.47 -11.83
N GLY A 55 2.60 -1.86 -10.72
CA GLY A 55 3.25 -0.70 -10.12
C GLY A 55 4.60 -1.00 -9.48
N TYR A 56 4.90 -2.27 -9.21
CA TYR A 56 6.17 -2.70 -8.64
C TYR A 56 7.28 -2.83 -9.69
N PHE A 57 6.94 -2.93 -10.96
CA PHE A 57 7.91 -3.17 -12.05
C PHE A 57 8.83 -4.37 -11.80
N HIS A 58 8.32 -5.40 -11.12
CA HIS A 58 9.05 -6.65 -10.94
C HIS A 58 8.70 -7.65 -12.03
N SER A 59 9.65 -8.50 -12.38
CA SER A 59 9.45 -9.60 -13.31
C SER A 59 8.83 -10.79 -12.57
N PRO A 60 7.63 -11.27 -12.93
CA PRO A 60 7.05 -12.46 -12.32
C PRO A 60 7.90 -13.72 -12.49
N ALA A 61 8.71 -13.76 -13.56
CA ALA A 61 9.57 -14.91 -13.87
C ALA A 61 10.83 -14.97 -13.01
N THR A 62 11.36 -13.82 -12.57
CA THR A 62 12.63 -13.74 -11.83
C THR A 62 12.49 -13.15 -10.43
N GLY A 63 11.34 -12.54 -10.11
CA GLY A 63 11.13 -11.79 -8.87
C GLY A 63 11.92 -10.48 -8.77
N GLN A 64 12.69 -10.13 -9.79
CA GLN A 64 13.60 -8.98 -9.76
C GLN A 64 12.97 -7.72 -10.33
N LEU A 65 13.44 -6.56 -9.88
CA LEU A 65 13.10 -5.28 -10.46
C LEU A 65 13.54 -5.21 -11.93
N MET A 66 12.67 -4.79 -12.82
CA MET A 66 12.96 -4.57 -14.23
C MET A 66 13.70 -3.24 -14.42
N LEU A 67 15.02 -3.23 -14.19
CA LEU A 67 15.85 -2.04 -14.30
C LEU A 67 15.91 -1.47 -15.73
N ASP A 68 15.67 -2.28 -16.73
CA ASP A 68 15.60 -1.92 -18.16
C ASP A 68 14.24 -1.34 -18.57
N HIS A 69 13.23 -1.42 -17.70
CA HIS A 69 11.93 -0.79 -17.97
C HIS A 69 12.10 0.73 -18.09
N PRO A 70 11.59 1.40 -19.16
CA PRO A 70 11.86 2.81 -19.43
C PRO A 70 11.58 3.77 -18.25
N MET A 71 10.54 3.53 -17.49
CA MET A 71 10.19 4.35 -16.31
C MET A 71 11.20 4.15 -15.17
N VAL A 72 11.60 2.92 -14.89
CA VAL A 72 12.56 2.60 -13.83
C VAL A 72 13.94 3.13 -14.20
N ALA A 73 14.38 2.90 -15.44
CA ALA A 73 15.66 3.40 -15.95
C ALA A 73 15.74 4.94 -15.90
N ALA A 74 14.66 5.64 -16.25
CA ALA A 74 14.58 7.10 -16.18
C ALA A 74 14.67 7.61 -14.73
N ASP A 75 14.03 6.94 -13.79
CA ASP A 75 14.08 7.27 -12.36
C ASP A 75 15.49 7.04 -11.79
N VAL A 76 16.14 5.91 -12.13
CA VAL A 76 17.52 5.63 -11.71
C VAL A 76 18.50 6.68 -12.22
N GLN A 77 18.29 7.19 -13.46
CA GLN A 77 19.11 8.28 -14.01
C GLN A 77 18.82 9.64 -13.36
N ASN A 78 17.63 9.84 -12.82
CA ASN A 78 17.22 11.08 -12.16
C ASN A 78 16.52 10.80 -10.81
N PRO A 79 17.24 10.24 -9.82
CA PRO A 79 16.66 9.70 -8.61
C PRO A 79 15.99 10.75 -7.70
N HIS A 80 16.30 12.05 -7.89
CA HIS A 80 15.67 13.16 -7.15
C HIS A 80 14.33 13.62 -7.75
N GLN A 81 13.95 13.10 -8.93
CA GLN A 81 12.71 13.42 -9.62
C GLN A 81 11.97 12.13 -10.06
N PRO A 82 11.77 11.17 -9.15
CA PRO A 82 11.19 9.88 -9.48
C PRO A 82 9.71 10.01 -9.89
N LYS A 83 9.28 9.09 -10.75
CA LYS A 83 7.89 8.96 -11.23
C LYS A 83 7.25 7.64 -10.79
N THR A 84 8.06 6.63 -10.46
CA THR A 84 7.58 5.34 -9.94
C THR A 84 7.39 5.41 -8.44
N ALA A 85 6.47 4.60 -7.89
CA ALA A 85 6.26 4.50 -6.45
C ALA A 85 7.54 4.08 -5.72
N THR A 86 8.27 3.11 -6.27
CA THR A 86 9.57 2.65 -5.76
C THR A 86 10.59 3.78 -5.67
N GLY A 87 10.73 4.56 -6.75
CA GLY A 87 11.62 5.71 -6.77
C GLY A 87 11.25 6.76 -5.73
N VAL A 88 9.96 7.07 -5.57
CA VAL A 88 9.47 8.01 -4.53
C VAL A 88 9.81 7.52 -3.12
N ILE A 89 9.63 6.23 -2.84
CA ILE A 89 9.96 5.63 -1.54
C ILE A 89 11.47 5.74 -1.28
N VAL A 90 12.31 5.36 -2.24
CA VAL A 90 13.77 5.38 -2.08
C VAL A 90 14.27 6.81 -1.90
N GLU A 91 13.74 7.78 -2.65
CA GLU A 91 14.10 9.20 -2.46
C GLU A 91 13.66 9.71 -1.08
N ALA A 92 12.47 9.37 -0.61
CA ALA A 92 12.03 9.73 0.73
C ALA A 92 12.93 9.12 1.82
N LEU A 93 13.34 7.86 1.68
CA LEU A 93 14.28 7.19 2.59
C LEU A 93 15.67 7.84 2.54
N ALA A 94 16.16 8.22 1.35
CA ALA A 94 17.42 8.93 1.20
C ALA A 94 17.40 10.28 1.93
N ARG A 95 16.32 11.05 1.80
CA ARG A 95 16.13 12.33 2.51
C ARG A 95 16.06 12.14 4.02
N ARG A 96 15.32 11.13 4.50
CA ARG A 96 15.26 10.81 5.93
C ARG A 96 16.61 10.44 6.49
N LYS A 97 17.37 9.58 5.81
CA LYS A 97 18.77 9.24 6.16
C LYS A 97 19.64 10.48 6.25
N ALA A 98 19.61 11.35 5.24
CA ALA A 98 20.40 12.58 5.20
C ALA A 98 20.02 13.56 6.33
N ALA A 99 18.76 13.60 6.73
CA ALA A 99 18.24 14.42 7.83
C ALA A 99 18.42 13.78 9.22
N GLY A 100 19.00 12.58 9.31
CA GLY A 100 19.13 11.85 10.59
C GLY A 100 17.78 11.40 11.18
N LEU A 101 16.73 11.28 10.37
CA LEU A 101 15.43 10.80 10.78
C LEU A 101 15.40 9.26 10.77
N PRO A 102 14.60 8.63 11.64
CA PRO A 102 14.39 7.18 11.59
C PRO A 102 13.74 6.76 10.27
N ALA A 103 14.01 5.54 9.82
CA ALA A 103 13.31 4.96 8.70
C ALA A 103 11.82 4.77 9.03
N PHE A 104 10.98 4.61 8.00
CA PHE A 104 9.61 4.12 8.12
C PHE A 104 9.55 2.66 7.63
N THR A 105 8.53 1.95 8.08
CA THR A 105 8.17 0.63 7.52
C THR A 105 7.50 0.83 6.17
N VAL A 106 7.87 0.01 5.17
CA VAL A 106 7.22 -0.01 3.85
C VAL A 106 6.33 -1.25 3.76
N MET A 107 5.02 -1.05 3.69
CA MET A 107 4.04 -2.12 3.78
C MET A 107 3.19 -2.20 2.51
N SER A 108 3.36 -3.27 1.74
CA SER A 108 2.46 -3.56 0.63
C SER A 108 1.12 -4.09 1.14
N CYS A 109 0.03 -3.55 0.61
CA CYS A 109 -1.33 -4.06 0.82
C CYS A 109 -1.95 -4.54 -0.50
N ASP A 110 -1.15 -4.84 -1.50
CA ASP A 110 -1.59 -5.38 -2.77
C ASP A 110 -1.81 -6.90 -2.69
N ASN A 111 -2.78 -7.39 -3.45
CA ASN A 111 -3.12 -8.80 -3.50
C ASN A 111 -2.12 -9.57 -4.39
N MET A 112 -0.94 -9.84 -3.87
CA MET A 112 0.11 -10.61 -4.53
C MET A 112 0.87 -11.45 -3.50
N PRO A 113 1.30 -12.67 -3.87
CA PRO A 113 2.04 -13.55 -2.96
C PRO A 113 3.31 -12.87 -2.44
N GLU A 114 3.58 -13.08 -1.15
CA GLU A 114 4.80 -12.60 -0.47
C GLU A 114 5.10 -11.11 -0.76
N ASN A 115 4.05 -10.27 -0.77
CA ASN A 115 4.12 -8.88 -1.20
C ASN A 115 5.17 -8.04 -0.43
N GLY A 116 5.45 -8.35 0.82
CA GLY A 116 6.51 -7.74 1.60
C GLY A 116 7.92 -8.09 1.07
N HIS A 117 8.14 -9.34 0.71
CA HIS A 117 9.41 -9.80 0.11
C HIS A 117 9.63 -9.13 -1.26
N VAL A 118 8.61 -9.13 -2.12
CA VAL A 118 8.67 -8.44 -3.42
C VAL A 118 8.98 -6.95 -3.23
N MET A 119 8.32 -6.29 -2.28
CA MET A 119 8.56 -4.87 -2.01
C MET A 119 9.98 -4.60 -1.53
N ARG A 120 10.51 -5.44 -0.63
CA ARG A 120 11.91 -5.35 -0.18
C ARG A 120 12.86 -5.46 -1.36
N ASP A 121 12.70 -6.50 -2.18
CA ASP A 121 13.62 -6.80 -3.28
C ASP A 121 13.60 -5.68 -4.34
N VAL A 122 12.42 -5.11 -4.62
CA VAL A 122 12.25 -4.00 -5.56
C VAL A 122 12.90 -2.71 -5.02
N VAL A 123 12.67 -2.37 -3.75
CA VAL A 123 13.23 -1.16 -3.12
C VAL A 123 14.74 -1.26 -2.98
N THR A 124 15.26 -2.41 -2.52
CA THR A 124 16.70 -2.60 -2.35
C THR A 124 17.43 -2.64 -3.69
N SER A 125 16.86 -3.31 -4.71
CA SER A 125 17.44 -3.34 -6.06
C SER A 125 17.47 -1.95 -6.70
N TYR A 126 16.41 -1.16 -6.54
CA TYR A 126 16.39 0.22 -7.02
C TYR A 126 17.45 1.07 -6.29
N ALA A 127 17.48 0.99 -4.96
CA ALA A 127 18.46 1.71 -4.16
C ALA A 127 19.90 1.31 -4.52
N GLN A 128 20.15 0.01 -4.76
CA GLN A 128 21.45 -0.50 -5.20
C GLN A 128 21.89 0.12 -6.54
N ALA A 129 20.95 0.32 -7.46
CA ALA A 129 21.24 0.94 -8.76
C ALA A 129 21.55 2.44 -8.65
N VAL A 130 21.09 3.12 -7.60
CA VAL A 130 21.29 4.56 -7.37
C VAL A 130 22.49 4.82 -6.45
N ASP A 131 22.54 4.18 -5.30
CA ASP A 131 23.58 4.34 -4.26
C ASP A 131 23.67 3.08 -3.38
N VAL A 132 24.76 2.35 -3.49
CA VAL A 132 25.06 1.12 -2.73
C VAL A 132 25.00 1.37 -1.21
N LYS A 133 25.44 2.54 -0.73
CA LYS A 133 25.40 2.88 0.70
C LYS A 133 23.99 3.17 1.19
N LEU A 134 23.12 3.66 0.31
CA LEU A 134 21.72 3.83 0.61
C LEU A 134 21.02 2.46 0.67
N ALA A 135 21.32 1.56 -0.27
CA ALA A 135 20.79 0.20 -0.28
C ALA A 135 21.12 -0.53 1.03
N GLN A 136 22.38 -0.51 1.45
CA GLN A 136 22.81 -1.12 2.72
C GLN A 136 22.07 -0.51 3.91
N TRP A 137 21.93 0.82 3.95
CA TRP A 137 21.20 1.48 5.03
C TRP A 137 19.71 1.08 5.05
N ILE A 138 19.09 0.92 3.88
CA ILE A 138 17.70 0.43 3.77
C ILE A 138 17.59 -0.99 4.31
N GLU A 139 18.48 -1.89 3.92
CA GLU A 139 18.51 -3.27 4.42
C GLU A 139 18.63 -3.33 5.95
N ASP A 140 19.44 -2.46 6.54
CA ASP A 140 19.71 -2.44 7.98
C ASP A 140 18.60 -1.75 8.81
N ASN A 141 17.79 -0.87 8.21
CA ASN A 141 16.91 0.04 8.97
C ASN A 141 15.44 0.03 8.54
N VAL A 142 15.08 -0.57 7.40
CA VAL A 142 13.70 -0.58 6.90
C VAL A 142 13.11 -1.98 7.03
N THR A 143 11.87 -2.08 7.46
CA THR A 143 11.12 -3.34 7.49
C THR A 143 10.06 -3.36 6.40
N PHE A 144 9.79 -4.56 5.89
CA PHE A 144 8.87 -4.81 4.77
C PHE A 144 7.92 -5.95 5.15
N PRO A 145 6.95 -5.70 6.07
CA PRO A 145 6.02 -6.74 6.47
C PRO A 145 5.16 -7.19 5.30
N SER A 146 4.97 -8.51 5.19
CA SER A 146 3.98 -9.08 4.29
C SER A 146 2.58 -8.87 4.83
N THR A 147 1.60 -8.74 3.94
CA THR A 147 0.18 -8.64 4.30
C THR A 147 -0.69 -9.51 3.42
N MET A 148 -1.75 -10.07 3.98
CA MET A 148 -2.83 -10.66 3.22
C MET A 148 -4.10 -9.84 3.46
N VAL A 149 -4.66 -9.32 2.37
CA VAL A 149 -5.87 -8.49 2.36
C VAL A 149 -6.99 -9.24 1.65
N ASP A 150 -8.19 -9.21 2.23
CA ASP A 150 -9.36 -9.80 1.62
C ASP A 150 -10.62 -8.98 1.94
N ARG A 151 -11.11 -8.29 0.94
CA ARG A 151 -12.38 -7.57 0.93
C ARG A 151 -12.76 -7.23 -0.50
N ILE A 152 -13.97 -7.59 -0.91
CA ILE A 152 -14.47 -7.21 -2.22
C ILE A 152 -14.94 -5.75 -2.18
N VAL A 153 -14.33 -4.92 -3.03
CA VAL A 153 -14.68 -3.52 -3.25
C VAL A 153 -14.97 -3.37 -4.75
N PRO A 154 -16.23 -3.47 -5.18
CA PRO A 154 -16.59 -3.31 -6.58
C PRO A 154 -16.26 -1.92 -7.12
N ALA A 155 -16.11 -1.80 -8.43
CA ALA A 155 -15.99 -0.50 -9.07
C ALA A 155 -17.20 0.39 -8.73
N VAL A 156 -16.93 1.64 -8.38
CA VAL A 156 -17.98 2.62 -8.05
C VAL A 156 -18.73 3.01 -9.32
N THR A 157 -20.05 2.93 -9.26
CA THR A 157 -20.96 3.34 -10.34
C THR A 157 -21.85 4.51 -9.86
N GLU A 158 -22.54 5.17 -10.78
CA GLU A 158 -23.53 6.20 -10.44
C GLU A 158 -24.64 5.65 -9.52
N ASP A 159 -25.05 4.38 -9.74
CA ASP A 159 -26.04 3.72 -8.87
C ASP A 159 -25.49 3.51 -7.45
N THR A 160 -24.21 3.18 -7.31
CA THR A 160 -23.52 3.09 -6.03
C THR A 160 -23.54 4.44 -5.30
N LEU A 161 -23.18 5.52 -5.99
CA LEU A 161 -23.19 6.87 -5.43
C LEU A 161 -24.60 7.34 -5.06
N ALA A 162 -25.60 7.07 -5.91
CA ALA A 162 -26.99 7.39 -5.62
C ALA A 162 -27.51 6.63 -4.38
N LYS A 163 -27.09 5.37 -4.21
CA LYS A 163 -27.44 4.59 -3.02
C LYS A 163 -26.80 5.13 -1.75
N ILE A 164 -25.54 5.54 -1.82
CA ILE A 164 -24.84 6.21 -0.71
C ILE A 164 -25.54 7.52 -0.36
N GLU A 165 -25.89 8.33 -1.34
CA GLU A 165 -26.64 9.57 -1.14
C GLU A 165 -28.00 9.34 -0.49
N GLN A 166 -28.72 8.29 -0.91
CA GLN A 166 -29.99 7.91 -0.28
C GLN A 166 -29.84 7.56 1.21
N LEU A 167 -28.73 6.89 1.56
CA LEU A 167 -28.46 6.47 2.95
C LEU A 167 -28.00 7.61 3.85
N THR A 168 -27.24 8.56 3.30
CA THR A 168 -26.56 9.61 4.08
C THR A 168 -27.22 10.99 3.96
N GLY A 169 -28.06 11.19 2.93
CA GLY A 169 -28.59 12.49 2.58
C GLY A 169 -27.59 13.43 1.89
N VAL A 170 -26.39 12.97 1.59
CA VAL A 170 -25.30 13.78 1.00
C VAL A 170 -24.68 13.04 -0.18
N ARG A 171 -24.55 13.72 -1.33
CA ARG A 171 -23.79 13.20 -2.47
C ARG A 171 -22.29 13.22 -2.16
N ASP A 172 -21.67 12.07 -2.16
CA ASP A 172 -20.25 11.91 -1.89
C ASP A 172 -19.55 11.27 -3.11
N PRO A 173 -18.83 12.05 -3.94
CA PRO A 173 -18.15 11.53 -5.12
C PRO A 173 -16.94 10.64 -4.77
N ALA A 174 -16.47 10.67 -3.52
CA ALA A 174 -15.41 9.81 -3.01
C ALA A 174 -15.97 8.58 -2.25
N GLY A 175 -17.29 8.39 -2.25
CA GLY A 175 -17.93 7.26 -1.59
C GLY A 175 -17.56 5.94 -2.24
N VAL A 176 -17.39 4.90 -1.43
CA VAL A 176 -17.08 3.54 -1.86
C VAL A 176 -18.06 2.56 -1.25
N ALA A 177 -18.35 1.47 -1.97
CA ALA A 177 -19.14 0.36 -1.46
C ALA A 177 -18.27 -0.90 -1.37
N CYS A 178 -18.50 -1.71 -0.37
CA CYS A 178 -17.75 -2.93 -0.12
C CYS A 178 -18.64 -3.99 0.53
N GLU A 179 -18.21 -5.24 0.48
CA GLU A 179 -18.85 -6.29 1.26
C GLU A 179 -18.63 -6.10 2.77
N SER A 180 -19.44 -6.76 3.58
CA SER A 180 -19.30 -6.75 5.04
C SER A 180 -18.08 -7.56 5.53
N PHE A 181 -17.73 -8.62 4.79
CA PHE A 181 -16.52 -9.40 5.09
C PHE A 181 -15.26 -8.57 4.90
N ARG A 182 -14.31 -8.76 5.80
CA ARG A 182 -12.97 -8.21 5.71
C ARG A 182 -12.00 -9.09 6.47
N GLN A 183 -10.85 -9.32 5.88
CA GLN A 183 -9.72 -9.92 6.57
C GLN A 183 -8.45 -9.14 6.24
N TRP A 184 -7.67 -8.83 7.25
CA TRP A 184 -6.38 -8.18 7.10
C TRP A 184 -5.39 -8.84 8.04
N VAL A 185 -4.51 -9.65 7.47
CA VAL A 185 -3.43 -10.32 8.19
C VAL A 185 -2.14 -9.57 7.88
N ILE A 186 -1.36 -9.29 8.89
CA ILE A 186 -0.17 -8.44 8.82
C ILE A 186 0.96 -9.10 9.58
N GLU A 187 2.12 -9.24 8.97
CA GLU A 187 3.34 -9.61 9.66
C GLU A 187 3.73 -8.52 10.67
N ASP A 188 3.90 -8.90 11.94
CA ASP A 188 4.19 -7.93 13.02
C ASP A 188 5.67 -7.54 13.05
N ASN A 189 6.13 -6.83 12.01
CA ASN A 189 7.51 -6.43 11.79
C ASN A 189 7.59 -4.94 11.41
N PHE A 190 7.67 -4.06 12.43
CA PHE A 190 7.61 -2.60 12.25
C PHE A 190 8.79 -1.91 12.91
N VAL A 191 9.57 -1.13 12.14
CA VAL A 191 10.79 -0.45 12.61
C VAL A 191 10.51 0.70 13.60
N ALA A 192 9.39 1.40 13.44
CA ALA A 192 9.02 2.56 14.25
C ALA A 192 7.70 2.38 15.02
N GLY A 193 7.31 1.12 15.22
CA GLY A 193 6.02 0.77 15.84
C GLY A 193 4.84 0.93 14.88
N ARG A 194 3.66 0.59 15.37
CA ARG A 194 2.40 0.60 14.65
C ARG A 194 1.20 0.90 15.55
N PRO A 195 0.06 1.32 14.99
CA PRO A 195 -1.20 1.35 15.73
C PRO A 195 -1.65 -0.05 16.19
N GLU A 196 -2.49 -0.11 17.20
CA GLU A 196 -3.10 -1.35 17.71
C GLU A 196 -4.24 -1.83 16.79
N TRP A 197 -3.92 -2.20 15.55
CA TRP A 197 -4.90 -2.60 14.52
C TRP A 197 -5.69 -3.86 14.90
N GLU A 198 -5.13 -4.72 15.75
CA GLU A 198 -5.81 -5.87 16.31
C GLU A 198 -7.09 -5.49 17.07
N LYS A 199 -7.14 -4.30 17.68
CA LYS A 199 -8.36 -3.76 18.30
C LYS A 199 -9.45 -3.41 17.29
N ALA A 200 -9.08 -3.26 16.01
CA ALA A 200 -10.00 -3.02 14.91
C ALA A 200 -10.26 -4.29 14.06
N GLY A 201 -9.71 -5.44 14.48
CA GLY A 201 -9.94 -6.74 13.86
C GLY A 201 -8.90 -7.15 12.81
N ALA A 202 -7.74 -6.49 12.74
CA ALA A 202 -6.61 -7.02 11.97
C ALA A 202 -5.94 -8.17 12.75
N GLU A 203 -5.37 -9.12 12.03
CA GLU A 203 -4.62 -10.26 12.59
C GLU A 203 -3.12 -9.97 12.46
N LEU A 204 -2.42 -9.84 13.60
CA LEU A 204 -0.98 -9.66 13.65
C LEU A 204 -0.33 -11.02 13.85
N VAL A 205 0.56 -11.39 12.95
CA VAL A 205 1.18 -12.73 12.90
C VAL A 205 2.69 -12.62 12.69
N SER A 206 3.40 -13.71 12.93
CA SER A 206 4.82 -13.81 12.63
C SER A 206 5.11 -14.23 11.17
N ASP A 207 4.11 -14.81 10.50
CA ASP A 207 4.20 -15.30 9.13
C ASP A 207 2.82 -15.25 8.47
N VAL A 208 2.71 -14.57 7.34
CA VAL A 208 1.47 -14.40 6.57
C VAL A 208 1.24 -15.54 5.57
N LEU A 209 2.29 -16.25 5.17
CA LEU A 209 2.24 -17.28 4.12
C LEU A 209 1.13 -18.34 4.33
N PRO A 210 0.89 -18.90 5.54
CA PRO A 210 -0.20 -19.86 5.76
C PRO A 210 -1.58 -19.30 5.42
N TYR A 211 -1.81 -18.00 5.63
CA TYR A 211 -3.07 -17.31 5.33
C TYR A 211 -3.24 -17.07 3.83
N GLU A 212 -2.15 -16.71 3.14
CA GLU A 212 -2.13 -16.58 1.68
C GLU A 212 -2.45 -17.91 1.00
N GLU A 213 -1.80 -19.00 1.43
CA GLU A 213 -2.07 -20.35 0.92
C GLU A 213 -3.51 -20.79 1.17
N MET A 214 -4.04 -20.53 2.36
CA MET A 214 -5.43 -20.85 2.68
C MET A 214 -6.40 -20.09 1.78
N LYS A 215 -6.18 -18.80 1.59
CA LYS A 215 -6.99 -17.96 0.68
C LYS A 215 -6.93 -18.48 -0.75
N LEU A 216 -5.75 -18.77 -1.26
CA LEU A 216 -5.57 -19.29 -2.63
C LEU A 216 -6.29 -20.63 -2.83
N ARG A 217 -6.20 -21.54 -1.87
CA ARG A 217 -6.82 -22.86 -1.96
C ARG A 217 -8.34 -22.83 -1.78
N MET A 218 -8.85 -22.05 -0.85
CA MET A 218 -10.28 -22.05 -0.48
C MET A 218 -11.11 -21.08 -1.31
N LEU A 219 -10.62 -19.87 -1.60
CA LEU A 219 -11.37 -18.85 -2.32
C LEU A 219 -11.15 -18.94 -3.83
N ASN A 220 -9.91 -18.90 -4.29
CA ASN A 220 -9.62 -18.94 -5.72
C ASN A 220 -9.87 -20.32 -6.34
N GLY A 221 -9.62 -21.41 -5.56
CA GLY A 221 -9.93 -22.77 -5.99
C GLY A 221 -11.43 -23.01 -6.18
N SER A 222 -12.28 -22.52 -5.30
CA SER A 222 -13.74 -22.68 -5.39
C SER A 222 -14.36 -21.92 -6.55
N HIS A 223 -13.84 -20.73 -6.90
CA HIS A 223 -14.30 -19.96 -8.06
C HIS A 223 -13.90 -20.55 -9.41
N SER A 224 -12.90 -21.44 -9.44
CA SER A 224 -12.49 -22.13 -10.68
C SER A 224 -13.29 -23.39 -10.96
N PHE A 225 -14.14 -23.85 -10.01
CA PHE A 225 -14.96 -25.06 -10.14
C PHE A 225 -16.46 -24.75 -10.37
N LEU A 226 -16.88 -23.50 -10.37
CA LEU A 226 -18.22 -23.02 -10.70
C LEU A 226 -18.25 -22.34 -12.07
#